data_897b33a9a6a3cc8f8d11fbd729a9079f
#
_entry.id   897b33a9a6a3cc8f8d11fbd729a9079f
#
_cell.length_a   1.000
_cell.length_b   1.000
_cell.length_c   1.000
_cell.angle_alpha   90.00
_cell.angle_beta   90.00
_cell.angle_gamma   90.00
#
_symmetry.space_group_name_H-M   'P 1'
#
loop_
_entity.id
_entity.type
_entity.pdbx_description
1 polymer ?
#
loop_
_entity_poly.entity_id
_entity_poly.type
_entity_poly.pdbx_seq_one_letter_code
_entity_poly.pdbx_strand_id
1 'polypeptide(L)'
;MLSPRARAAVRLALDEDLVSADRVLSRAPCDATSVALVDPDAVAVGEIYPKCAEGCVVSGATVARAVMRAVDPRVKVKILKPDGSFAKKGERILEFRGRARSILAAERTALNFMQRMCATATLARRFVDATRRWGTLILDTRKTTPGLRVFEKYAVLCGGGTNHRMGMYDRVLMKDNHRRLWRGGDPDALDQAVIAARRAFPKLEEEVEVESLRECASAL
;
A
#
# COMPACT_ATOMS: atom_id res chain seq x y z
N MET A 1 1.22 -8.87 10.94
CA MET A 1 -0.26 -9.01 10.82
C MET A 1 -0.79 -7.76 10.13
N LEU A 2 -1.76 -7.85 9.20
CA LEU A 2 -2.32 -6.67 8.53
C LEU A 2 -3.05 -5.76 9.51
N SER A 3 -2.96 -4.43 9.29
CA SER A 3 -3.74 -3.44 10.03
C SER A 3 -5.25 -3.63 9.82
N PRO A 4 -6.12 -3.10 10.70
CA PRO A 4 -7.57 -3.16 10.51
C PRO A 4 -8.02 -2.58 9.18
N ARG A 5 -7.45 -1.42 8.77
CA ARG A 5 -7.74 -0.79 7.46
C ARG A 5 -7.33 -1.67 6.28
N ALA A 6 -6.16 -2.31 6.33
CA ALA A 6 -5.72 -3.21 5.27
C ALA A 6 -6.63 -4.45 5.16
N ARG A 7 -7.07 -5.01 6.29
CA ARG A 7 -8.05 -6.12 6.28
C ARG A 7 -9.39 -5.71 5.68
N ALA A 8 -9.89 -4.52 6.02
CA ALA A 8 -11.14 -4.02 5.45
C ALA A 8 -11.04 -3.84 3.93
N ALA A 9 -9.93 -3.29 3.43
CA ALA A 9 -9.70 -3.13 1.99
C ALA A 9 -9.57 -4.49 1.25
N VAL A 10 -8.90 -5.48 1.85
CA VAL A 10 -8.86 -6.84 1.30
C VAL A 10 -10.25 -7.45 1.21
N ARG A 11 -11.07 -7.26 2.26
CA ARG A 11 -12.44 -7.76 2.27
C ARG A 11 -13.27 -7.10 1.16
N LEU A 12 -13.21 -5.77 1.05
CA LEU A 12 -13.94 -5.03 0.02
C LEU A 12 -13.56 -5.48 -1.40
N ALA A 13 -12.27 -5.72 -1.65
CA ALA A 13 -11.80 -6.21 -2.95
C ALA A 13 -12.25 -7.63 -3.26
N LEU A 14 -12.38 -8.50 -2.24
CA LEU A 14 -12.95 -9.83 -2.41
C LEU A 14 -14.47 -9.77 -2.62
N ASP A 15 -15.16 -8.89 -1.92
CA ASP A 15 -16.61 -8.70 -2.09
C ASP A 15 -16.93 -8.16 -3.49
N GLU A 16 -16.09 -7.26 -4.05
CA GLU A 16 -16.19 -6.76 -5.43
C GLU A 16 -16.12 -7.91 -6.48
N ASP A 17 -15.27 -8.89 -6.24
CA ASP A 17 -14.99 -9.98 -7.19
C ASP A 17 -15.93 -11.18 -7.01
N LEU A 18 -16.39 -11.45 -5.80
CA LEU A 18 -17.10 -12.67 -5.44
C LEU A 18 -18.60 -12.47 -5.08
N VAL A 19 -19.04 -11.23 -4.86
CA VAL A 19 -20.41 -10.94 -4.40
C VAL A 19 -21.13 -10.07 -5.43
N SER A 20 -22.23 -10.60 -6.00
CA SER A 20 -23.08 -9.79 -6.88
C SER A 20 -23.74 -8.63 -6.11
N ALA A 21 -23.66 -7.43 -6.68
CA ALA A 21 -24.31 -6.24 -6.11
C ALA A 21 -25.82 -6.42 -5.95
N ASP A 22 -26.47 -7.13 -6.88
CA ASP A 22 -27.92 -7.33 -6.91
C ASP A 22 -28.38 -8.58 -6.14
N ARG A 23 -27.45 -9.39 -5.62
CA ARG A 23 -27.74 -10.67 -4.95
C ARG A 23 -28.63 -11.64 -5.78
N VAL A 24 -28.79 -11.36 -7.07
CA VAL A 24 -29.74 -12.07 -7.94
C VAL A 24 -29.23 -13.46 -8.31
N LEU A 25 -27.91 -13.63 -8.45
CA LEU A 25 -27.30 -14.85 -9.01
C LEU A 25 -26.73 -15.79 -7.96
N SER A 26 -26.43 -15.34 -6.75
CA SER A 26 -25.88 -16.20 -5.70
C SER A 26 -26.19 -15.66 -4.30
N ARG A 27 -26.68 -16.55 -3.43
CA ARG A 27 -26.85 -16.26 -2.00
C ARG A 27 -25.54 -16.29 -1.20
N ALA A 28 -24.46 -16.76 -1.80
CA ALA A 28 -23.14 -16.89 -1.18
C ALA A 28 -22.05 -16.37 -2.13
N PRO A 29 -20.95 -15.82 -1.61
CA PRO A 29 -19.77 -15.46 -2.41
C PRO A 29 -19.30 -16.69 -3.20
N CYS A 30 -19.17 -16.58 -4.54
CA CYS A 30 -18.71 -17.68 -5.35
C CYS A 30 -18.02 -17.25 -6.65
N ASP A 31 -17.12 -18.11 -7.13
CA ASP A 31 -16.62 -18.12 -8.49
C ASP A 31 -17.49 -19.09 -9.30
N ALA A 32 -18.40 -18.53 -10.11
CA ALA A 32 -19.36 -19.31 -10.88
C ALA A 32 -18.67 -20.32 -11.83
N THR A 33 -17.55 -19.94 -12.44
CA THR A 33 -16.79 -20.81 -13.34
C THR A 33 -16.20 -22.00 -12.60
N SER A 34 -15.53 -21.74 -11.48
CA SER A 34 -14.96 -22.83 -10.68
C SER A 34 -16.04 -23.73 -10.08
N VAL A 35 -17.18 -23.16 -9.68
CA VAL A 35 -18.30 -23.96 -9.18
C VAL A 35 -18.85 -24.88 -10.26
N ALA A 36 -18.95 -24.40 -11.51
CA ALA A 36 -19.50 -25.18 -12.63
C ALA A 36 -18.54 -26.26 -13.15
N LEU A 37 -17.23 -26.00 -13.17
CA LEU A 37 -16.26 -26.80 -13.92
C LEU A 37 -15.23 -27.56 -13.09
N VAL A 38 -14.95 -27.12 -11.85
CA VAL A 38 -13.88 -27.69 -11.02
C VAL A 38 -14.51 -28.63 -9.99
N ASP A 39 -13.93 -29.81 -9.81
CA ASP A 39 -14.35 -30.74 -8.75
C ASP A 39 -14.20 -30.05 -7.37
N PRO A 40 -15.21 -30.13 -6.49
CA PRO A 40 -15.17 -29.51 -5.16
C PRO A 40 -14.04 -30.03 -4.28
N ASP A 41 -13.59 -31.25 -4.48
CA ASP A 41 -12.51 -31.86 -3.70
C ASP A 41 -11.13 -31.78 -4.38
N ALA A 42 -11.06 -31.22 -5.59
CA ALA A 42 -9.80 -31.01 -6.28
C ALA A 42 -8.84 -30.15 -5.45
N VAL A 43 -7.60 -30.60 -5.34
CA VAL A 43 -6.49 -29.89 -4.69
C VAL A 43 -5.53 -29.38 -5.76
N ALA A 44 -5.10 -28.13 -5.62
CA ALA A 44 -4.13 -27.49 -6.51
C ALA A 44 -2.94 -26.91 -5.75
N VAL A 45 -1.85 -26.72 -6.48
CA VAL A 45 -0.69 -25.94 -6.10
C VAL A 45 -0.60 -24.77 -7.08
N GLY A 46 -0.41 -23.56 -6.57
CA GLY A 46 -0.20 -22.37 -7.35
C GLY A 46 1.07 -21.66 -6.94
N GLU A 47 1.64 -20.89 -7.85
CA GLU A 47 2.87 -20.11 -7.64
C GLU A 47 2.71 -18.71 -8.17
N ILE A 48 3.34 -17.73 -7.48
CA ILE A 48 3.45 -16.34 -7.97
C ILE A 48 4.92 -16.04 -8.20
N TYR A 49 5.22 -15.51 -9.40
CA TYR A 49 6.56 -15.11 -9.83
C TYR A 49 6.50 -13.91 -10.81
N PRO A 50 7.57 -13.08 -10.90
CA PRO A 50 7.62 -11.97 -11.84
C PRO A 50 7.73 -12.46 -13.28
N LYS A 51 6.99 -11.84 -14.20
CA LYS A 51 7.11 -12.05 -15.64
C LYS A 51 7.96 -10.99 -16.33
N CYS A 52 8.17 -9.81 -15.69
CA CYS A 52 9.00 -8.74 -16.24
C CYS A 52 10.47 -9.14 -16.30
N ALA A 53 11.15 -8.71 -17.38
CA ALA A 53 12.53 -9.09 -17.66
C ALA A 53 13.50 -8.62 -16.54
N GLU A 54 13.24 -7.42 -16.01
CA GLU A 54 14.08 -6.78 -14.99
C GLU A 54 13.88 -7.37 -13.58
N GLY A 55 12.89 -8.24 -13.39
CA GLY A 55 12.48 -8.64 -12.05
C GLY A 55 11.76 -7.51 -11.30
N CYS A 56 11.56 -7.67 -10.00
CA CYS A 56 10.89 -6.66 -9.18
C CYS A 56 11.32 -6.71 -7.72
N VAL A 57 11.13 -5.61 -7.00
CA VAL A 57 11.13 -5.61 -5.55
C VAL A 57 9.81 -6.19 -5.07
N VAL A 58 9.87 -7.25 -4.27
CA VAL A 58 8.69 -7.92 -3.72
C VAL A 58 7.99 -7.01 -2.73
N SER A 59 6.68 -6.83 -2.91
CA SER A 59 5.82 -6.16 -1.94
C SER A 59 4.41 -6.72 -2.03
N GLY A 60 3.78 -6.99 -0.89
CA GLY A 60 2.43 -7.53 -0.82
C GLY A 60 2.34 -9.06 -0.72
N ALA A 61 3.43 -9.78 -0.50
CA ALA A 61 3.39 -11.23 -0.26
C ALA A 61 2.54 -11.57 0.98
N THR A 62 2.64 -10.76 2.03
CA THR A 62 1.80 -10.87 3.23
C THR A 62 0.34 -10.54 2.96
N VAL A 63 0.06 -9.62 2.03
CA VAL A 63 -1.31 -9.27 1.60
C VAL A 63 -1.92 -10.41 0.79
N ALA A 64 -1.19 -10.97 -0.19
CA ALA A 64 -1.64 -12.11 -0.98
C ALA A 64 -1.97 -13.32 -0.09
N ARG A 65 -1.14 -13.60 0.92
CA ARG A 65 -1.45 -14.63 1.93
C ARG A 65 -2.75 -14.32 2.69
N ALA A 66 -2.99 -13.06 3.01
CA ALA A 66 -4.21 -12.66 3.72
C ALA A 66 -5.46 -12.80 2.83
N VAL A 67 -5.36 -12.47 1.53
CA VAL A 67 -6.42 -12.68 0.54
C VAL A 67 -6.76 -14.17 0.43
N MET A 68 -5.76 -15.04 0.21
CA MET A 68 -5.96 -16.49 0.14
C MET A 68 -6.69 -17.04 1.37
N ARG A 69 -6.25 -16.62 2.57
CA ARG A 69 -6.83 -17.07 3.84
C ARG A 69 -8.19 -16.45 4.17
N ALA A 70 -8.50 -15.31 3.58
CA ALA A 70 -9.83 -14.70 3.73
C ALA A 70 -10.89 -15.49 2.95
N VAL A 71 -10.51 -16.08 1.81
CA VAL A 71 -11.38 -16.99 1.03
C VAL A 71 -11.47 -18.37 1.68
N ASP A 72 -10.33 -18.96 2.04
CA ASP A 72 -10.28 -20.25 2.72
C ASP A 72 -9.09 -20.33 3.69
N PRO A 73 -9.31 -20.32 5.01
CA PRO A 73 -8.24 -20.36 6.01
C PRO A 73 -7.38 -21.63 5.96
N ARG A 74 -7.85 -22.70 5.30
CA ARG A 74 -7.13 -23.97 5.13
C ARG A 74 -6.08 -23.92 4.03
N VAL A 75 -6.11 -22.91 3.15
CA VAL A 75 -5.07 -22.71 2.14
C VAL A 75 -3.73 -22.48 2.81
N LYS A 76 -2.78 -23.38 2.53
CA LYS A 76 -1.40 -23.25 3.01
C LYS A 76 -0.64 -22.32 2.06
N VAL A 77 -0.05 -21.26 2.62
CA VAL A 77 0.71 -20.26 1.85
C VAL A 77 2.13 -20.19 2.39
N LYS A 78 3.11 -20.46 1.53
CA LYS A 78 4.54 -20.35 1.81
C LYS A 78 5.10 -19.13 1.10
N ILE A 79 5.65 -18.18 1.86
CA ILE A 79 6.37 -17.03 1.33
C ILE A 79 7.83 -17.47 1.13
N LEU A 80 8.27 -17.48 -0.14
CA LEU A 80 9.62 -17.88 -0.54
C LEU A 80 10.56 -16.68 -0.64
N LYS A 81 9.98 -15.50 -1.01
CA LYS A 81 10.68 -14.23 -1.05
C LYS A 81 9.92 -13.22 -0.17
N PRO A 82 10.53 -12.69 0.90
CA PRO A 82 9.88 -11.72 1.76
C PRO A 82 9.72 -10.36 1.09
N ASP A 83 8.77 -9.58 1.59
CA ASP A 83 8.59 -8.19 1.19
C ASP A 83 9.90 -7.39 1.40
N GLY A 84 10.26 -6.53 0.44
CA GLY A 84 11.52 -5.76 0.40
C GLY A 84 12.69 -6.50 -0.30
N SER A 85 12.60 -7.81 -0.52
CA SER A 85 13.60 -8.55 -1.29
C SER A 85 13.44 -8.35 -2.80
N PHE A 86 14.47 -8.68 -3.57
CA PHE A 86 14.40 -8.66 -5.03
C PHE A 86 14.12 -10.07 -5.57
N ALA A 87 13.20 -10.15 -6.53
CA ALA A 87 12.90 -11.38 -7.27
C ALA A 87 13.19 -11.19 -8.76
N LYS A 88 14.00 -12.09 -9.33
CA LYS A 88 14.29 -12.13 -10.77
C LYS A 88 13.09 -12.69 -11.54
N LYS A 89 13.08 -12.47 -12.86
CA LYS A 89 12.09 -13.09 -13.75
C LYS A 89 12.02 -14.61 -13.51
N GLY A 90 10.81 -15.13 -13.31
CA GLY A 90 10.56 -16.55 -13.08
C GLY A 90 10.92 -17.06 -11.67
N GLU A 91 11.50 -16.23 -10.79
CA GLU A 91 11.82 -16.64 -9.43
C GLU A 91 10.56 -16.65 -8.56
N ARG A 92 10.27 -17.78 -7.93
CA ARG A 92 9.05 -17.93 -7.12
C ARG A 92 9.07 -17.04 -5.88
N ILE A 93 8.02 -16.25 -5.73
CA ILE A 93 7.77 -15.38 -4.56
C ILE A 93 6.90 -16.11 -3.53
N LEU A 94 5.82 -16.71 -4.01
CA LEU A 94 4.83 -17.41 -3.18
C LEU A 94 4.50 -18.77 -3.78
N GLU A 95 4.23 -19.73 -2.89
CA GLU A 95 3.60 -21.01 -3.21
C GLU A 95 2.38 -21.19 -2.32
N PHE A 96 1.29 -21.68 -2.88
CA PHE A 96 0.08 -21.98 -2.11
C PHE A 96 -0.51 -23.32 -2.52
N ARG A 97 -1.08 -24.01 -1.55
CA ARG A 97 -1.70 -25.33 -1.73
C ARG A 97 -3.02 -25.41 -0.96
N GLY A 98 -4.06 -25.85 -1.63
CA GLY A 98 -5.39 -26.00 -1.04
C GLY A 98 -6.43 -26.46 -2.05
N ARG A 99 -7.70 -26.32 -1.71
CA ARG A 99 -8.78 -26.61 -2.66
C ARG A 99 -8.66 -25.71 -3.89
N ALA A 100 -8.77 -26.31 -5.08
CA ALA A 100 -8.61 -25.60 -6.33
C ALA A 100 -9.57 -24.42 -6.46
N ARG A 101 -10.86 -24.62 -6.13
CA ARG A 101 -11.88 -23.57 -6.15
C ARG A 101 -11.51 -22.37 -5.26
N SER A 102 -10.96 -22.62 -4.07
CA SER A 102 -10.56 -21.55 -3.13
C SER A 102 -9.37 -20.75 -3.67
N ILE A 103 -8.42 -21.43 -4.30
CA ILE A 103 -7.25 -20.78 -4.91
C ILE A 103 -7.68 -19.91 -6.11
N LEU A 104 -8.49 -20.44 -7.01
CA LEU A 104 -8.97 -19.72 -8.19
C LEU A 104 -9.79 -18.49 -7.81
N ALA A 105 -10.69 -18.60 -6.82
CA ALA A 105 -11.48 -17.48 -6.31
C ALA A 105 -10.63 -16.37 -5.70
N ALA A 106 -9.47 -16.68 -5.12
CA ALA A 106 -8.60 -15.70 -4.46
C ALA A 106 -7.52 -15.13 -5.39
N GLU A 107 -7.18 -15.82 -6.47
CA GLU A 107 -6.01 -15.57 -7.32
C GLU A 107 -5.97 -14.13 -7.84
N ARG A 108 -7.03 -13.68 -8.49
CA ARG A 108 -7.07 -12.38 -9.17
C ARG A 108 -6.90 -11.24 -8.19
N THR A 109 -7.62 -11.26 -7.09
CA THR A 109 -7.51 -10.25 -6.03
C THR A 109 -6.11 -10.23 -5.41
N ALA A 110 -5.51 -11.40 -5.14
CA ALA A 110 -4.14 -11.49 -4.63
C ALA A 110 -3.12 -10.89 -5.61
N LEU A 111 -3.24 -11.22 -6.89
CA LEU A 111 -2.37 -10.69 -7.96
C LEU A 111 -2.53 -9.18 -8.13
N ASN A 112 -3.76 -8.65 -8.08
CA ASN A 112 -4.02 -7.22 -8.21
C ASN A 112 -3.31 -6.40 -7.14
N PHE A 113 -3.36 -6.83 -5.87
CA PHE A 113 -2.60 -6.19 -4.80
C PHE A 113 -1.09 -6.30 -5.03
N MET A 114 -0.57 -7.50 -5.31
CA MET A 114 0.87 -7.70 -5.47
C MET A 114 1.45 -6.94 -6.66
N GLN A 115 0.78 -6.94 -7.82
CA GLN A 115 1.25 -6.23 -9.01
C GLN A 115 1.44 -4.73 -8.74
N ARG A 116 0.45 -4.08 -8.14
CA ARG A 116 0.53 -2.66 -7.79
C ARG A 116 1.61 -2.38 -6.75
N MET A 117 1.65 -3.19 -5.70
CA MET A 117 2.62 -3.03 -4.62
C MET A 117 4.05 -3.27 -5.09
N CYS A 118 4.31 -4.33 -5.88
CA CYS A 118 5.62 -4.59 -6.46
C CYS A 118 6.06 -3.48 -7.43
N ALA A 119 5.15 -2.95 -8.24
CA ALA A 119 5.46 -1.84 -9.15
C ALA A 119 5.88 -0.58 -8.37
N THR A 120 5.11 -0.19 -7.34
CA THR A 120 5.44 0.94 -6.47
C THR A 120 6.78 0.73 -5.74
N ALA A 121 7.00 -0.45 -5.16
CA ALA A 121 8.25 -0.77 -4.47
C ALA A 121 9.46 -0.74 -5.41
N THR A 122 9.30 -1.28 -6.62
CA THR A 122 10.38 -1.30 -7.62
C THR A 122 10.73 0.13 -8.09
N LEU A 123 9.72 0.97 -8.32
CA LEU A 123 9.95 2.37 -8.68
C LEU A 123 10.60 3.14 -7.53
N ALA A 124 10.12 2.99 -6.30
CA ALA A 124 10.72 3.60 -5.11
C ALA A 124 12.19 3.20 -4.96
N ARG A 125 12.54 1.92 -5.18
CA ARG A 125 13.91 1.42 -5.16
C ARG A 125 14.80 2.13 -6.18
N ARG A 126 14.32 2.39 -7.38
CA ARG A 126 15.08 3.13 -8.40
C ARG A 126 15.45 4.54 -7.94
N PHE A 127 14.53 5.26 -7.30
CA PHE A 127 14.81 6.57 -6.72
C PHE A 127 15.81 6.49 -5.55
N VAL A 128 15.63 5.54 -4.65
CA VAL A 128 16.54 5.30 -3.52
C VAL A 128 17.95 4.99 -4.01
N ASP A 129 18.10 4.10 -4.99
CA ASP A 129 19.40 3.72 -5.54
C ASP A 129 20.07 4.90 -6.26
N ALA A 130 19.30 5.73 -6.97
CA ALA A 130 19.81 6.93 -7.66
C ALA A 130 20.36 7.99 -6.69
N THR A 131 19.82 8.07 -5.47
CA THR A 131 20.20 9.08 -4.46
C THR A 131 21.11 8.54 -3.36
N ARG A 132 21.36 7.25 -3.33
CA ARG A 132 22.10 6.55 -2.25
C ARG A 132 23.42 7.20 -1.87
N ARG A 133 24.18 7.65 -2.86
CA ARG A 133 25.51 8.26 -2.63
C ARG A 133 25.48 9.56 -1.83
N TRP A 134 24.33 10.24 -1.77
CA TRP A 134 24.17 11.50 -1.03
C TRP A 134 23.46 11.34 0.31
N GLY A 135 23.05 10.13 0.68
CA GLY A 135 22.29 9.87 1.91
C GLY A 135 20.89 10.50 1.90
N THR A 136 20.38 10.92 0.74
CA THR A 136 19.06 11.56 0.62
C THR A 136 17.95 10.56 0.83
N LEU A 137 17.00 10.90 1.71
CA LEU A 137 15.79 10.10 1.94
C LEU A 137 14.75 10.37 0.84
N ILE A 138 14.21 9.31 0.28
CA ILE A 138 13.09 9.37 -0.65
C ILE A 138 11.80 9.20 0.14
N LEU A 139 11.00 10.26 0.21
CA LEU A 139 9.72 10.29 0.93
C LEU A 139 8.55 10.03 -0.01
N ASP A 140 7.54 9.34 0.50
CA ASP A 140 6.25 9.23 -0.18
C ASP A 140 5.36 10.48 0.05
N THR A 141 4.17 10.46 -0.49
CA THR A 141 3.18 11.54 -0.30
C THR A 141 1.80 10.98 0.04
N ARG A 142 0.83 11.88 0.25
CA ARG A 142 -0.59 11.53 0.36
C ARG A 142 -1.31 11.45 -1.00
N LYS A 143 -0.62 11.66 -2.11
CA LYS A 143 -1.15 11.52 -3.47
C LYS A 143 -1.21 10.03 -3.84
N THR A 144 -2.13 9.31 -3.22
CA THR A 144 -2.29 7.86 -3.32
C THR A 144 -3.65 7.51 -3.91
N THR A 145 -3.78 6.30 -4.45
CA THR A 145 -5.07 5.75 -4.87
C THR A 145 -6.04 5.74 -3.68
N PRO A 146 -7.25 6.29 -3.82
CA PRO A 146 -8.24 6.26 -2.75
C PRO A 146 -8.45 4.85 -2.19
N GLY A 147 -8.45 4.74 -0.86
CA GLY A 147 -8.60 3.45 -0.15
C GLY A 147 -7.35 2.58 -0.09
N LEU A 148 -6.33 2.79 -0.94
CA LEU A 148 -5.15 1.92 -1.04
C LEU A 148 -3.88 2.48 -0.40
N ARG A 149 -3.94 3.64 0.26
CA ARG A 149 -2.77 4.32 0.85
C ARG A 149 -1.92 3.43 1.75
N VAL A 150 -2.53 2.60 2.57
CA VAL A 150 -1.81 1.71 3.49
C VAL A 150 -0.90 0.73 2.75
N PHE A 151 -1.31 0.28 1.57
CA PHE A 151 -0.54 -0.63 0.74
C PHE A 151 0.54 0.10 -0.06
N GLU A 152 0.21 1.25 -0.66
CA GLU A 152 1.14 2.02 -1.47
C GLU A 152 2.29 2.58 -0.61
N LYS A 153 1.99 3.10 0.58
CA LYS A 153 3.03 3.56 1.52
C LYS A 153 3.89 2.41 2.06
N TYR A 154 3.29 1.26 2.35
CA TYR A 154 4.05 0.07 2.70
C TYR A 154 4.97 -0.38 1.55
N ALA A 155 4.49 -0.30 0.31
CA ALA A 155 5.30 -0.64 -0.85
C ALA A 155 6.51 0.30 -1.03
N VAL A 156 6.36 1.60 -0.72
CA VAL A 156 7.50 2.54 -0.69
C VAL A 156 8.56 2.11 0.33
N LEU A 157 8.15 1.69 1.54
CA LEU A 157 9.09 1.14 2.53
C LEU A 157 9.80 -0.12 2.00
N CYS A 158 9.08 -1.04 1.35
CA CYS A 158 9.69 -2.21 0.72
C CYS A 158 10.74 -1.83 -0.34
N GLY A 159 10.52 -0.72 -1.04
CA GLY A 159 11.47 -0.13 -1.98
C GLY A 159 12.70 0.53 -1.33
N GLY A 160 12.69 0.70 -0.01
CA GLY A 160 13.75 1.38 0.75
C GLY A 160 13.53 2.89 0.92
N GLY A 161 12.37 3.41 0.50
CA GLY A 161 11.96 4.78 0.79
C GLY A 161 11.47 4.94 2.23
N THR A 162 11.04 6.14 2.57
CA THR A 162 10.58 6.51 3.91
C THR A 162 9.15 7.06 3.82
N ASN A 163 8.31 6.73 4.78
CA ASN A 163 6.97 7.28 4.82
C ASN A 163 6.98 8.71 5.36
N HIS A 164 6.36 9.62 4.63
CA HIS A 164 5.85 10.88 5.12
C HIS A 164 4.53 10.65 5.88
N ARG A 165 3.87 11.70 6.38
CA ARG A 165 2.61 11.58 7.13
C ARG A 165 1.60 10.65 6.44
N MET A 166 0.94 9.81 7.23
CA MET A 166 -0.09 8.88 6.75
C MET A 166 -1.41 9.61 6.47
N GLY A 167 -1.74 10.61 7.27
CA GLY A 167 -2.97 11.40 7.17
C GLY A 167 -2.77 12.88 7.42
N MET A 168 -3.82 13.56 7.85
CA MET A 168 -3.76 14.96 8.30
C MET A 168 -3.63 15.07 9.83
N TYR A 169 -3.49 13.93 10.51
CA TYR A 169 -3.54 13.82 11.96
C TYR A 169 -2.18 13.46 12.60
N ASP A 170 -1.18 13.12 11.82
CA ASP A 170 0.11 12.60 12.32
C ASP A 170 1.32 13.51 12.00
N ARG A 171 1.08 14.67 11.39
CA ARG A 171 2.05 15.75 11.18
C ARG A 171 1.31 17.03 10.78
N VAL A 172 1.73 18.17 11.31
CA VAL A 172 1.29 19.46 10.79
C VAL A 172 2.07 19.78 9.52
N LEU A 173 1.38 20.09 8.42
CA LEU A 173 1.98 20.55 7.17
C LEU A 173 1.26 21.82 6.74
N MET A 174 1.93 22.94 6.92
CA MET A 174 1.45 24.27 6.54
C MET A 174 1.74 24.51 5.07
N LYS A 175 0.69 24.85 4.32
CA LYS A 175 0.70 25.15 2.89
C LYS A 175 0.21 26.56 2.66
N ASP A 176 0.39 27.07 1.42
CA ASP A 176 -0.07 28.37 0.99
C ASP A 176 -1.52 28.67 1.39
N ASN A 177 -2.43 27.73 1.15
CA ASN A 177 -3.84 27.90 1.52
C ASN A 177 -4.08 27.98 3.03
N HIS A 178 -3.29 27.30 3.84
CA HIS A 178 -3.37 27.43 5.30
C HIS A 178 -2.90 28.80 5.75
N ARG A 179 -1.84 29.33 5.15
CA ARG A 179 -1.30 30.67 5.42
C ARG A 179 -2.31 31.75 5.09
N ARG A 180 -2.90 31.70 3.88
CA ARG A 180 -3.92 32.68 3.42
C ARG A 180 -5.19 32.72 4.30
N LEU A 181 -5.55 31.59 4.90
CA LEU A 181 -6.76 31.45 5.71
C LEU A 181 -6.46 31.49 7.23
N TRP A 182 -5.21 31.71 7.60
CA TRP A 182 -4.83 31.71 9.00
C TRP A 182 -5.46 32.89 9.78
N ARG A 183 -6.11 32.57 10.90
CA ARG A 183 -6.82 33.53 11.73
C ARG A 183 -5.92 34.43 12.58
N GLY A 184 -4.63 34.06 12.74
CA GLY A 184 -3.69 34.67 13.67
C GLY A 184 -2.99 35.90 13.15
N GLY A 185 -3.24 36.34 11.90
CA GLY A 185 -2.63 37.54 11.38
C GLY A 185 -2.01 37.45 9.99
N ASP A 186 -0.84 38.04 9.83
CA ASP A 186 -0.12 38.15 8.59
C ASP A 186 0.25 36.76 8.01
N PRO A 187 -0.14 36.44 6.77
CA PRO A 187 0.26 35.22 6.08
C PRO A 187 1.78 34.98 5.97
N ASP A 188 2.55 36.07 6.09
CA ASP A 188 4.01 36.04 6.02
C ASP A 188 4.67 35.85 7.40
N ALA A 189 3.93 35.92 8.49
CA ALA A 189 4.42 35.67 9.85
C ALA A 189 4.49 34.18 10.16
N LEU A 190 5.38 33.45 9.46
CA LEU A 190 5.51 32.00 9.55
C LEU A 190 5.97 31.52 10.93
N ASP A 191 6.81 32.29 11.63
CA ASP A 191 7.21 32.06 13.01
C ASP A 191 6.00 31.92 13.95
N GLN A 192 5.04 32.85 13.83
CA GLN A 192 3.82 32.83 14.65
C GLN A 192 2.91 31.64 14.28
N ALA A 193 2.85 31.27 13.00
CA ALA A 193 2.09 30.12 12.55
C ALA A 193 2.69 28.81 13.08
N VAL A 194 4.02 28.68 13.09
CA VAL A 194 4.74 27.54 13.68
C VAL A 194 4.48 27.46 15.19
N ILE A 195 4.59 28.60 15.91
CA ILE A 195 4.30 28.66 17.36
C ILE A 195 2.84 28.23 17.64
N ALA A 196 1.89 28.70 16.84
CA ALA A 196 0.48 28.35 17.00
C ALA A 196 0.24 26.85 16.77
N ALA A 197 0.86 26.27 15.74
CA ALA A 197 0.78 24.84 15.46
C ALA A 197 1.38 24.00 16.60
N ARG A 198 2.54 24.36 17.08
CA ARG A 198 3.27 23.70 18.20
C ARG A 198 2.49 23.75 19.51
N ARG A 199 1.82 24.85 19.77
CA ARG A 199 0.92 24.97 20.94
C ARG A 199 -0.31 24.07 20.82
N ALA A 200 -0.90 23.96 19.62
CA ALA A 200 -2.09 23.16 19.40
C ALA A 200 -1.78 21.66 19.40
N PHE A 201 -0.63 21.24 18.85
CA PHE A 201 -0.23 19.84 18.69
C PHE A 201 1.23 19.62 19.11
N PRO A 202 1.58 19.72 20.40
CA PRO A 202 2.97 19.72 20.87
C PRO A 202 3.74 18.41 20.65
N LYS A 203 3.08 17.35 20.19
CA LYS A 203 3.69 16.05 19.91
C LYS A 203 3.82 15.74 18.42
N LEU A 204 3.34 16.62 17.56
CA LEU A 204 3.45 16.44 16.11
C LEU A 204 4.63 17.24 15.57
N GLU A 205 5.31 16.68 14.59
CA GLU A 205 6.28 17.42 13.80
C GLU A 205 5.58 18.46 12.94
N GLU A 206 6.20 19.63 12.78
CA GLU A 206 5.74 20.71 11.91
C GLU A 206 6.58 20.75 10.63
N GLU A 207 5.94 20.98 9.52
CA GLU A 207 6.52 21.19 8.22
C GLU A 207 5.84 22.40 7.56
N VAL A 208 6.61 23.27 6.93
CA VAL A 208 6.13 24.49 6.27
C VAL A 208 6.59 24.50 4.83
N GLU A 209 5.66 24.65 3.88
CA GLU A 209 5.98 24.94 2.49
C GLU A 209 6.39 26.42 2.38
N VAL A 210 7.58 26.68 1.79
CA VAL A 210 8.13 28.03 1.57
C VAL A 210 8.54 28.19 0.12
N GLU A 211 8.40 29.40 -0.42
CA GLU A 211 8.71 29.77 -1.81
C GLU A 211 9.98 30.61 -1.93
N SER A 212 10.54 31.08 -0.78
CA SER A 212 11.71 31.92 -0.76
C SER A 212 12.61 31.62 0.45
N LEU A 213 13.90 32.01 0.33
CA LEU A 213 14.85 31.95 1.46
C LEU A 213 14.42 32.86 2.64
N ARG A 214 13.73 33.99 2.35
CA ARG A 214 13.18 34.87 3.36
C ARG A 214 12.11 34.18 4.18
N GLU A 215 11.18 33.48 3.52
CA GLU A 215 10.16 32.66 4.19
C GLU A 215 10.78 31.52 4.99
N CYS A 216 11.81 30.86 4.44
CA CYS A 216 12.54 29.83 5.15
C CYS A 216 13.15 30.37 6.46
N ALA A 217 13.79 31.54 6.41
CA ALA A 217 14.35 32.19 7.60
C ALA A 217 13.27 32.60 8.63
N SER A 218 12.07 32.98 8.17
CA SER A 218 10.94 33.30 9.05
C SER A 218 10.31 32.06 9.70
N ALA A 219 10.42 30.90 9.10
CA ALA A 219 9.83 29.66 9.61
C ALA A 219 10.72 28.94 10.64
N LEU A 220 12.01 29.28 10.70
CA LEU A 220 13.01 28.69 11.63
C LEU A 220 13.02 29.42 12.98
#